data_19e64715b7bca7829b47331bd902b8f8
#
_entry.id   19e64715b7bca7829b47331bd902b8f8
#
_cell.length_a   1.000
_cell.length_b   1.000
_cell.length_c   1.000
_cell.angle_alpha   90.00
_cell.angle_beta   90.00
_cell.angle_gamma   90.00
#
_symmetry.space_group_name_H-M   'P 1'
#
loop_
_entity.id
_entity.type
_entity.pdbx_description
1 polymer ?
#
loop_
_entity_poly.entity_id
_entity_poly.type
_entity_poly.pdbx_seq_one_letter_code
_entity_poly.pdbx_strand_id
1 'polypeptide(L)'
;MKGNKEKDITQKTLERYDDVFADIINVLLFNGERVVTEDSLTDVLPGSILKLDGRIRTQYRDIAKYWHNSKIKLSMFGLENQTKPEKRMPLRVFGYDGAEYVKQAKKENSKEVIYPVITLVLYFGYNSRWNHPKSLFELLEIDEMIKPYVNDFKMNLFEIAYLDREKIDMFKSDFHILADYLYQMRVNKNYVAGDTVIEHVDELLMLMSAMTNDYRFEETINEVKGKEHVTMCEVLDRVEARGMEKGIAKGREEGIKEGIKKGIKEGTVQVLISLVKDGILSISDAARRAGMSEESFRGYIK
;
A
#
# COMPACT_ATOMS: atom_id res chain seq x y z
N MET A 1 6.47 2.47 -13.24
CA MET A 1 6.15 3.86 -12.81
C MET A 1 4.65 4.15 -12.65
N LYS A 2 3.73 3.42 -13.28
CA LYS A 2 2.27 3.58 -13.08
C LYS A 2 1.79 3.16 -11.68
N GLY A 3 2.27 2.05 -11.14
CA GLY A 3 1.78 1.50 -9.87
C GLY A 3 2.03 2.36 -8.61
N ASN A 4 3.04 3.25 -8.60
CA ASN A 4 3.28 4.11 -7.43
C ASN A 4 2.32 5.31 -7.35
N LYS A 5 1.89 5.84 -8.51
CA LYS A 5 0.93 6.97 -8.53
C LYS A 5 -0.49 6.54 -8.14
N GLU A 6 -0.90 5.33 -8.53
CA GLU A 6 -2.21 4.79 -8.17
C GLU A 6 -2.29 4.49 -6.66
N LYS A 7 -1.22 3.94 -6.07
CA LYS A 7 -1.12 3.72 -4.61
C LYS A 7 -1.26 5.02 -3.81
N ASP A 8 -0.58 6.08 -4.23
CA ASP A 8 -0.67 7.39 -3.56
C ASP A 8 -2.07 8.00 -3.63
N ILE A 9 -2.78 7.85 -4.77
CA ILE A 9 -4.12 8.42 -4.96
C ILE A 9 -5.14 7.69 -4.08
N THR A 10 -5.02 6.37 -3.96
CA THR A 10 -5.97 5.53 -3.22
C THR A 10 -5.84 5.70 -1.71
N GLN A 11 -4.61 5.78 -1.20
CA GLN A 11 -4.34 6.08 0.21
C GLN A 11 -4.92 7.43 0.65
N LYS A 12 -4.87 8.43 -0.23
CA LYS A 12 -5.40 9.77 0.01
C LYS A 12 -6.92 9.82 0.17
N THR A 13 -7.65 8.77 -0.18
CA THR A 13 -9.10 8.80 -0.23
C THR A 13 -9.73 8.45 1.12
N LEU A 14 -9.33 7.35 1.76
CA LEU A 14 -9.87 6.95 3.07
C LEU A 14 -9.62 8.00 4.17
N GLU A 15 -8.41 8.48 4.29
CA GLU A 15 -8.01 9.46 5.32
C GLU A 15 -8.52 10.89 5.05
N ARG A 16 -9.23 11.13 3.95
CA ARG A 16 -9.94 12.40 3.70
C ARG A 16 -11.23 12.53 4.48
N TYR A 17 -11.84 11.42 4.87
CA TYR A 17 -13.03 11.43 5.71
C TYR A 17 -12.68 12.00 7.07
N ASP A 18 -13.51 12.92 7.57
CA ASP A 18 -13.23 13.66 8.80
C ASP A 18 -13.23 12.75 10.02
N ASP A 19 -14.07 11.72 10.05
CA ASP A 19 -14.12 10.69 11.09
C ASP A 19 -12.81 9.88 11.14
N VAL A 20 -12.33 9.41 9.99
CA VAL A 20 -11.07 8.67 9.88
C VAL A 20 -9.88 9.56 10.26
N PHE A 21 -9.85 10.78 9.75
CA PHE A 21 -8.77 11.72 10.06
C PHE A 21 -8.73 12.08 11.54
N ALA A 22 -9.88 12.42 12.14
CA ALA A 22 -10.00 12.74 13.56
C ALA A 22 -9.58 11.55 14.43
N ASP A 23 -10.00 10.34 14.08
CA ASP A 23 -9.66 9.10 14.78
C ASP A 23 -8.15 8.86 14.78
N ILE A 24 -7.49 8.98 13.63
CA ILE A 24 -6.02 8.86 13.52
C ILE A 24 -5.32 9.85 14.44
N ILE A 25 -5.72 11.13 14.41
CA ILE A 25 -5.12 12.17 15.25
C ILE A 25 -5.37 11.89 16.74
N ASN A 26 -6.60 11.54 17.12
CA ASN A 26 -6.96 11.26 18.49
C ASN A 26 -6.19 10.06 19.06
N VAL A 27 -6.08 8.99 18.29
CA VAL A 27 -5.35 7.80 18.75
C VAL A 27 -3.84 8.06 18.81
N LEU A 28 -3.26 8.63 17.77
CA LEU A 28 -1.80 8.73 17.67
C LEU A 28 -1.22 9.86 18.56
N LEU A 29 -1.90 11.00 18.67
CA LEU A 29 -1.40 12.15 19.44
C LEU A 29 -2.03 12.29 20.82
N PHE A 30 -3.31 11.92 20.98
CA PHE A 30 -4.06 12.13 22.20
C PHE A 30 -4.44 10.84 22.94
N ASN A 31 -3.79 9.73 22.57
CA ASN A 31 -3.95 8.43 23.24
C ASN A 31 -5.40 7.93 23.31
N GLY A 32 -6.19 8.19 22.25
CA GLY A 32 -7.59 7.78 22.11
C GLY A 32 -8.58 8.76 22.77
N GLU A 33 -8.13 9.83 23.42
CA GLU A 33 -9.02 10.90 23.89
C GLU A 33 -9.62 11.64 22.68
N ARG A 34 -10.93 11.85 22.69
CA ARG A 34 -11.66 12.55 21.60
C ARG A 34 -11.46 14.08 21.73
N VAL A 35 -10.27 14.54 21.38
CA VAL A 35 -9.86 15.95 21.38
C VAL A 35 -10.23 16.64 20.07
N VAL A 36 -10.05 15.95 18.95
CA VAL A 36 -10.41 16.41 17.60
C VAL A 36 -11.73 15.77 17.22
N THR A 37 -12.70 16.58 16.82
CA THR A 37 -14.00 16.12 16.32
C THR A 37 -14.14 16.41 14.84
N GLU A 38 -15.00 15.70 14.13
CA GLU A 38 -15.19 15.78 12.69
C GLU A 38 -15.59 17.21 12.26
N ASP A 39 -16.51 17.84 12.99
CA ASP A 39 -16.98 19.21 12.77
C ASP A 39 -15.95 20.30 13.10
N SER A 40 -14.87 19.94 13.81
CA SER A 40 -13.75 20.82 14.11
C SER A 40 -12.68 20.85 13.00
N LEU A 41 -12.84 20.06 11.95
CA LEU A 41 -11.89 19.95 10.84
C LEU A 41 -12.37 20.73 9.61
N THR A 42 -11.42 21.26 8.86
CA THR A 42 -11.66 21.82 7.52
C THR A 42 -10.50 21.49 6.60
N ASP A 43 -10.81 21.12 5.38
CA ASP A 43 -9.81 20.75 4.39
C ASP A 43 -8.85 21.89 4.05
N VAL A 44 -7.60 21.56 3.85
CA VAL A 44 -6.58 22.41 3.30
C VAL A 44 -6.23 21.94 1.90
N LEU A 45 -6.05 22.87 0.96
CA LEU A 45 -5.45 22.52 -0.32
C LEU A 45 -4.05 21.99 -0.08
N PRO A 46 -3.74 20.73 -0.44
CA PRO A 46 -2.55 20.01 0.02
C PRO A 46 -1.23 20.52 -0.60
N GLY A 47 -1.23 21.59 -1.36
CA GLY A 47 -0.07 22.10 -2.09
C GLY A 47 0.68 23.20 -1.36
N SER A 48 1.97 23.01 -1.10
CA SER A 48 2.93 24.05 -0.75
C SER A 48 3.74 24.43 -1.99
N ILE A 49 3.72 25.72 -2.35
CA ILE A 49 4.47 26.21 -3.51
C ILE A 49 5.85 26.68 -3.03
N LEU A 50 6.89 25.96 -3.44
CA LEU A 50 8.28 26.39 -3.27
C LEU A 50 8.82 26.92 -4.60
N LYS A 51 9.34 28.15 -4.59
CA LYS A 51 10.05 28.70 -5.73
C LYS A 51 11.56 28.49 -5.50
N LEU A 52 12.11 27.48 -6.16
CA LEU A 52 13.53 27.16 -6.13
C LEU A 52 14.13 27.38 -7.53
N ASP A 53 15.23 28.11 -7.62
CA ASP A 53 16.00 28.35 -8.86
C ASP A 53 15.14 28.89 -10.02
N GLY A 54 14.22 29.82 -9.75
CA GLY A 54 13.34 30.38 -10.76
C GLY A 54 12.22 29.45 -11.24
N ARG A 55 12.14 28.21 -10.74
CA ARG A 55 11.11 27.22 -11.06
C ARG A 55 10.14 27.07 -9.91
N ILE A 56 8.85 27.03 -10.23
CA ILE A 56 7.80 26.72 -9.26
C ILE A 56 7.80 25.19 -9.09
N ARG A 57 8.16 24.73 -7.89
CA ARG A 57 7.97 23.34 -7.48
C ARG A 57 6.83 23.28 -6.48
N THR A 58 5.79 22.58 -6.83
CA THR A 58 4.69 22.29 -5.91
C THR A 58 5.04 21.01 -5.15
N GLN A 59 5.16 21.13 -3.84
CA GLN A 59 5.25 19.97 -2.95
C GLN A 59 3.86 19.75 -2.37
N TYR A 60 3.40 18.51 -2.39
CA TYR A 60 2.10 18.12 -1.88
C TYR A 60 2.29 17.24 -0.66
N ARG A 61 1.63 17.57 0.44
CA ARG A 61 1.29 16.60 1.48
C ARG A 61 0.20 15.69 0.94
N ASP A 62 0.10 14.49 1.51
CA ASP A 62 -0.96 13.60 1.10
C ASP A 62 -2.31 14.16 1.53
N ILE A 63 -2.48 14.49 2.80
CA ILE A 63 -3.69 15.11 3.32
C ILE A 63 -3.31 16.18 4.36
N ALA A 64 -4.09 17.25 4.42
CA ALA A 64 -3.96 18.24 5.47
C ALA A 64 -5.32 18.84 5.82
N LYS A 65 -5.55 19.07 7.12
CA LYS A 65 -6.76 19.70 7.64
C LYS A 65 -6.39 20.74 8.69
N TYR A 66 -7.15 21.84 8.70
CA TYR A 66 -7.12 22.77 9.84
C TYR A 66 -8.01 22.23 10.96
N TRP A 67 -7.50 22.31 12.17
CA TRP A 67 -8.28 22.05 13.38
C TRP A 67 -8.70 23.37 14.02
N HIS A 68 -9.97 23.52 14.32
CA HIS A 68 -10.56 24.73 14.83
C HIS A 68 -11.23 24.50 16.19
N ASN A 69 -11.20 25.55 17.02
CA ASN A 69 -12.15 25.70 18.11
C ASN A 69 -13.05 26.91 17.78
N SER A 70 -14.29 26.65 17.37
CA SER A 70 -15.23 27.66 16.88
C SER A 70 -14.63 28.45 15.69
N LYS A 71 -14.20 29.70 15.92
CA LYS A 71 -13.64 30.59 14.88
C LYS A 71 -12.13 30.66 14.84
N ILE A 72 -11.44 30.02 15.79
CA ILE A 72 -9.99 30.14 15.96
C ILE A 72 -9.31 28.86 15.42
N LYS A 73 -8.34 29.01 14.53
CA LYS A 73 -7.49 27.91 14.11
C LYS A 73 -6.50 27.56 15.22
N LEU A 74 -6.58 26.35 15.74
CA LEU A 74 -5.69 25.84 16.79
C LEU A 74 -4.42 25.24 16.21
N SER A 75 -4.54 24.51 15.10
CA SER A 75 -3.43 23.82 14.46
C SER A 75 -3.75 23.50 13.00
N MET A 76 -2.72 23.08 12.27
CA MET A 76 -2.86 22.36 11.01
C MET A 76 -2.21 20.99 11.17
N PHE A 77 -2.97 19.93 10.94
CA PHE A 77 -2.46 18.57 10.87
C PHE A 77 -2.23 18.17 9.41
N GLY A 78 -1.14 17.46 9.16
CA GLY A 78 -0.84 16.85 7.88
C GLY A 78 -0.57 15.35 8.06
N LEU A 79 -0.98 14.54 7.10
CA LEU A 79 -0.62 13.13 7.01
C LEU A 79 0.26 12.91 5.78
N GLU A 80 1.25 12.06 5.93
CA GLU A 80 2.15 11.64 4.88
C GLU A 80 2.28 10.11 4.95
N ASN A 81 1.81 9.43 3.92
CA ASN A 81 1.69 7.96 3.90
C ASN A 81 2.90 7.31 3.23
N GLN A 82 3.49 6.33 3.90
CA GLN A 82 4.67 5.63 3.40
C GLN A 82 4.52 4.11 3.51
N THR A 83 4.67 3.41 2.39
CA THR A 83 4.73 1.93 2.37
C THR A 83 6.17 1.41 2.43
N LYS A 84 7.14 2.27 2.11
CA LYS A 84 8.57 1.97 2.17
C LYS A 84 9.30 3.12 2.84
N PRO A 85 10.35 2.84 3.63
CA PRO A 85 11.15 3.89 4.23
C PRO A 85 11.81 4.78 3.15
N GLU A 86 11.81 6.09 3.40
CA GLU A 86 12.45 7.09 2.53
C GLU A 86 13.53 7.85 3.30
N LYS A 87 14.77 7.83 2.81
CA LYS A 87 15.91 8.43 3.49
C LYS A 87 15.75 9.94 3.73
N ARG A 88 15.09 10.65 2.80
CA ARG A 88 14.96 12.13 2.85
C ARG A 88 13.62 12.59 3.44
N MET A 89 12.87 11.72 4.09
CA MET A 89 11.57 12.06 4.67
C MET A 89 11.64 13.22 5.67
N PRO A 90 12.62 13.30 6.61
CA PRO A 90 12.72 14.43 7.53
C PRO A 90 12.85 15.78 6.80
N LEU A 91 13.60 15.82 5.70
CA LEU A 91 13.76 17.03 4.91
C LEU A 91 12.47 17.40 4.15
N ARG A 92 11.72 16.42 3.67
CA ARG A 92 10.41 16.66 3.04
C ARG A 92 9.42 17.26 4.03
N VAL A 93 9.27 16.67 5.20
CA VAL A 93 8.37 17.14 6.25
C VAL A 93 8.75 18.53 6.73
N PHE A 94 10.05 18.76 6.98
CA PHE A 94 10.57 20.10 7.31
C PHE A 94 10.21 21.14 6.26
N GLY A 95 10.36 20.80 4.97
CA GLY A 95 10.00 21.69 3.86
C GLY A 95 8.51 22.03 3.82
N TYR A 96 7.63 21.05 4.09
CA TYR A 96 6.19 21.26 4.15
C TYR A 96 5.78 22.18 5.31
N ASP A 97 6.28 21.90 6.51
CA ASP A 97 5.96 22.64 7.71
C ASP A 97 6.50 24.08 7.60
N GLY A 98 7.73 24.24 7.13
CA GLY A 98 8.34 25.54 6.90
C GLY A 98 7.59 26.38 5.86
N ALA A 99 7.15 25.77 4.76
CA ALA A 99 6.37 26.46 3.73
C ALA A 99 5.02 26.97 4.26
N GLU A 100 4.35 26.20 5.12
CA GLU A 100 3.09 26.63 5.74
C GLU A 100 3.31 27.77 6.73
N TYR A 101 4.38 27.75 7.56
CA TYR A 101 4.72 28.87 8.42
C TYR A 101 5.04 30.14 7.62
N VAL A 102 5.78 30.04 6.52
CA VAL A 102 6.04 31.17 5.62
C VAL A 102 4.75 31.72 5.02
N LYS A 103 3.81 30.85 4.65
CA LYS A 103 2.50 31.26 4.13
C LYS A 103 1.66 32.00 5.19
N GLN A 104 1.69 31.53 6.44
CA GLN A 104 1.03 32.21 7.56
C GLN A 104 1.63 33.59 7.79
N ALA A 105 2.96 33.73 7.74
CA ALA A 105 3.66 35.00 7.96
C ALA A 105 3.45 36.04 6.85
N LYS A 106 3.10 35.62 5.63
CA LYS A 106 2.87 36.51 4.46
C LYS A 106 1.49 37.14 4.41
N LYS A 107 0.56 36.77 5.26
CA LYS A 107 -0.76 37.40 5.33
C LYS A 107 -0.64 38.83 5.93
N GLU A 108 -0.49 39.81 5.07
CA GLU A 108 -0.14 41.22 5.40
C GLU A 108 -1.11 41.98 6.34
N ASN A 109 -2.29 41.45 6.59
CA ASN A 109 -3.33 42.10 7.42
C ASN A 109 -3.72 41.29 8.66
N SER A 110 -2.94 40.34 9.08
CA SER A 110 -3.41 39.46 10.13
C SER A 110 -2.90 39.86 11.51
N LYS A 111 -3.81 40.33 12.31
CA LYS A 111 -3.79 40.12 13.78
C LYS A 111 -3.96 38.62 14.10
N GLU A 112 -3.89 37.72 13.10
CA GLU A 112 -4.03 36.31 13.25
C GLU A 112 -2.77 35.71 13.89
N VAL A 113 -2.97 35.02 14.96
CA VAL A 113 -1.90 34.27 15.64
C VAL A 113 -1.41 33.17 14.72
N ILE A 114 -0.09 33.02 14.60
CA ILE A 114 0.52 31.88 13.89
C ILE A 114 0.20 30.61 14.68
N TYR A 115 -0.38 29.63 14.01
CA TYR A 115 -0.76 28.35 14.59
C TYR A 115 0.26 27.25 14.28
N PRO A 116 0.40 26.25 15.16
CA PRO A 116 1.30 25.11 14.95
C PRO A 116 0.95 24.31 13.69
N VAL A 117 1.98 23.79 13.06
CA VAL A 117 1.88 22.84 11.95
C VAL A 117 2.46 21.51 12.42
N ILE A 118 1.67 20.43 12.35
CA ILE A 118 2.03 19.12 12.84
C ILE A 118 1.82 18.11 11.72
N THR A 119 2.90 17.56 11.18
CA THR A 119 2.84 16.52 10.15
C THR A 119 3.17 15.16 10.75
N LEU A 120 2.27 14.17 10.56
CA LEU A 120 2.46 12.79 10.93
C LEU A 120 2.89 12.00 9.71
N VAL A 121 3.92 11.19 9.85
CA VAL A 121 4.34 10.21 8.86
C VAL A 121 3.80 8.86 9.27
N LEU A 122 2.86 8.33 8.51
CA LEU A 122 2.25 7.02 8.74
C LEU A 122 2.99 5.97 7.90
N TYR A 123 3.70 5.07 8.55
CA TYR A 123 4.41 3.98 7.90
C TYR A 123 3.61 2.69 7.96
N PHE A 124 3.22 2.18 6.80
CA PHE A 124 2.38 0.99 6.64
C PHE A 124 3.18 -0.30 6.34
N GLY A 125 4.51 -0.23 6.32
CA GLY A 125 5.33 -1.42 6.13
C GLY A 125 5.23 -2.38 7.33
N TYR A 126 4.85 -3.62 7.07
CA TYR A 126 4.72 -4.66 8.11
C TYR A 126 5.83 -5.72 8.09
N ASN A 127 6.66 -5.76 7.02
CA ASN A 127 7.77 -6.72 6.90
C ASN A 127 9.05 -6.27 7.62
N SER A 128 9.24 -4.96 7.77
CA SER A 128 10.39 -4.37 8.45
C SER A 128 10.02 -3.05 9.08
N ARG A 129 10.71 -2.69 10.18
CA ARG A 129 10.60 -1.37 10.78
C ARG A 129 11.23 -0.31 9.88
N TRP A 130 10.89 0.94 10.16
CA TRP A 130 11.56 2.09 9.58
C TRP A 130 13.05 2.08 9.94
N ASN A 131 13.92 2.07 8.93
CA ASN A 131 15.38 1.94 9.08
C ASN A 131 16.15 3.10 8.45
N HIS A 132 15.49 4.23 8.22
CA HIS A 132 16.08 5.45 7.66
C HIS A 132 16.03 6.59 8.68
N PRO A 133 16.76 7.72 8.44
CA PRO A 133 16.76 8.86 9.33
C PRO A 133 15.35 9.34 9.71
N LYS A 134 15.18 9.73 10.98
CA LYS A 134 13.94 10.27 11.56
C LYS A 134 14.07 11.75 11.91
N SER A 135 15.29 12.29 11.79
CA SER A 135 15.57 13.70 12.03
C SER A 135 16.60 14.24 11.04
N LEU A 136 16.77 15.56 11.05
CA LEU A 136 17.82 16.20 10.25
C LEU A 136 19.20 15.81 10.77
N PHE A 137 19.38 15.67 12.07
CA PHE A 137 20.67 15.26 12.65
C PHE A 137 21.09 13.86 12.18
N GLU A 138 20.15 12.93 12.05
CA GLU A 138 20.43 11.59 11.52
C GLU A 138 20.69 11.58 10.01
N LEU A 139 20.25 12.61 9.30
CA LEU A 139 20.39 12.73 7.84
C LEU A 139 21.68 13.45 7.44
N LEU A 140 22.09 14.43 8.23
CA LEU A 140 23.20 15.34 7.92
C LEU A 140 24.54 14.79 8.46
N GLU A 141 25.61 15.00 7.70
CA GLU A 141 26.98 14.84 8.21
C GLU A 141 27.37 16.16 8.89
N ILE A 142 27.39 16.17 10.23
CA ILE A 142 27.62 17.38 11.02
C ILE A 142 28.94 17.26 11.76
N ASP A 143 29.86 18.19 11.53
CA ASP A 143 31.07 18.34 12.33
C ASP A 143 30.72 18.72 13.77
N GLU A 144 31.40 18.15 14.76
CA GLU A 144 31.10 18.38 16.20
C GLU A 144 31.27 19.85 16.60
N MET A 145 32.15 20.62 15.91
CA MET A 145 32.33 22.05 16.22
C MET A 145 31.16 22.90 15.81
N ILE A 146 30.42 22.53 14.75
CA ILE A 146 29.28 23.30 14.25
C ILE A 146 27.93 22.74 14.76
N LYS A 147 27.91 21.53 15.27
CA LYS A 147 26.71 20.86 15.77
C LYS A 147 25.87 21.68 16.77
N PRO A 148 26.46 22.45 17.71
CA PRO A 148 25.69 23.31 18.61
C PRO A 148 24.90 24.42 17.91
N TYR A 149 25.23 24.76 16.66
CA TYR A 149 24.61 25.83 15.88
C TYR A 149 23.61 25.28 14.85
N VAL A 150 23.47 23.97 14.71
CA VAL A 150 22.53 23.34 13.82
C VAL A 150 21.26 22.97 14.59
N ASN A 151 20.11 23.41 14.10
CA ASN A 151 18.83 23.01 14.70
C ASN A 151 18.40 21.66 14.14
N ASP A 152 18.03 20.73 15.03
CA ASP A 152 17.41 19.47 14.63
C ASP A 152 15.92 19.66 14.35
N PHE A 153 15.42 18.92 13.38
CA PHE A 153 14.00 18.77 13.13
C PHE A 153 13.68 17.26 13.13
N LYS A 154 12.81 16.84 14.05
CA LYS A 154 12.34 15.46 14.18
C LYS A 154 10.97 15.34 13.57
N MET A 155 10.78 14.35 12.67
CA MET A 155 9.46 14.03 12.17
C MET A 155 8.66 13.17 13.16
N ASN A 156 7.34 13.29 13.14
CA ASN A 156 6.44 12.46 13.94
C ASN A 156 6.15 11.18 13.13
N LEU A 157 6.97 10.15 13.33
CA LEU A 157 6.83 8.86 12.65
C LEU A 157 5.99 7.88 13.47
N PHE A 158 4.96 7.32 12.86
CA PHE A 158 4.12 6.27 13.40
C PHE A 158 4.19 5.02 12.52
N GLU A 159 4.75 3.96 13.07
CA GLU A 159 4.86 2.65 12.40
C GLU A 159 3.59 1.85 12.72
N ILE A 160 2.56 1.95 11.86
CA ILE A 160 1.20 1.46 12.16
C ILE A 160 1.17 -0.04 12.45
N ALA A 161 1.89 -0.84 11.68
CA ALA A 161 1.99 -2.28 11.91
C ALA A 161 2.67 -2.66 13.24
N TYR A 162 3.37 -1.73 13.87
CA TYR A 162 4.18 -1.93 15.07
C TYR A 162 3.62 -1.22 16.32
N LEU A 163 2.41 -0.67 16.20
CA LEU A 163 1.65 -0.21 17.36
C LEU A 163 1.31 -1.38 18.26
N ASP A 164 1.19 -1.11 19.56
CA ASP A 164 0.72 -2.09 20.53
C ASP A 164 -0.76 -2.41 20.30
N ARG A 165 -1.20 -3.62 20.66
CA ARG A 165 -2.58 -4.06 20.48
C ARG A 165 -3.58 -3.09 21.10
N GLU A 166 -3.31 -2.64 22.33
CA GLU A 166 -4.15 -1.67 23.03
C GLU A 166 -4.32 -0.37 22.22
N LYS A 167 -3.25 0.08 21.55
CA LYS A 167 -3.29 1.29 20.72
C LYS A 167 -4.13 1.09 19.45
N ILE A 168 -4.04 -0.09 18.84
CA ILE A 168 -4.86 -0.45 17.67
C ILE A 168 -6.33 -0.50 18.04
N ASP A 169 -6.67 -1.06 19.18
CA ASP A 169 -8.05 -1.20 19.67
C ASP A 169 -8.70 0.15 20.07
N MET A 170 -7.89 1.23 20.15
CA MET A 170 -8.41 2.59 20.35
C MET A 170 -9.02 3.19 19.09
N PHE A 171 -8.61 2.77 17.88
CA PHE A 171 -9.21 3.25 16.64
C PHE A 171 -10.69 2.84 16.57
N LYS A 172 -11.53 3.76 16.10
CA LYS A 172 -13.00 3.59 16.02
C LYS A 172 -13.51 3.63 14.58
N SER A 173 -12.76 4.25 13.67
CA SER A 173 -13.07 4.34 12.25
C SER A 173 -12.59 3.10 11.49
N ASP A 174 -12.82 3.07 10.18
CA ASP A 174 -12.31 2.02 9.28
C ASP A 174 -10.78 1.89 9.32
N PHE A 175 -10.07 2.89 9.85
CA PHE A 175 -8.63 2.80 10.08
C PHE A 175 -8.24 1.69 11.06
N HIS A 176 -9.16 1.31 11.97
CA HIS A 176 -8.99 0.14 12.83
C HIS A 176 -8.75 -1.13 12.01
N ILE A 177 -9.57 -1.36 10.98
CA ILE A 177 -9.48 -2.56 10.12
C ILE A 177 -8.11 -2.62 9.44
N LEU A 178 -7.66 -1.48 8.92
CA LEU A 178 -6.34 -1.38 8.29
C LEU A 178 -5.19 -1.64 9.29
N ALA A 179 -5.24 -1.01 10.45
CA ALA A 179 -4.20 -1.16 11.49
C ALA A 179 -4.14 -2.59 12.02
N ASP A 180 -5.31 -3.22 12.24
CA ASP A 180 -5.42 -4.61 12.67
C ASP A 180 -4.90 -5.58 11.61
N TYR A 181 -5.26 -5.36 10.35
CA TYR A 181 -4.71 -6.13 9.23
C TYR A 181 -3.17 -6.11 9.24
N LEU A 182 -2.58 -4.93 9.30
CA LEU A 182 -1.12 -4.77 9.26
C LEU A 182 -0.43 -5.43 10.47
N TYR A 183 -1.03 -5.28 11.64
CA TYR A 183 -0.55 -5.91 12.85
C TYR A 183 -0.56 -7.45 12.74
N GLN A 184 -1.69 -8.04 12.33
CA GLN A 184 -1.83 -9.48 12.18
C GLN A 184 -0.90 -10.04 11.10
N MET A 185 -0.77 -9.34 9.96
CA MET A 185 0.17 -9.73 8.91
C MET A 185 1.62 -9.71 9.37
N ARG A 186 1.98 -8.76 10.25
CA ARG A 186 3.32 -8.73 10.86
C ARG A 186 3.54 -9.91 11.81
N VAL A 187 2.58 -10.17 12.70
CA VAL A 187 2.73 -11.14 13.80
C VAL A 187 2.47 -12.57 13.32
N ASN A 188 1.36 -12.80 12.66
CA ASN A 188 0.83 -14.12 12.33
C ASN A 188 1.07 -14.53 10.88
N LYS A 189 1.49 -13.61 10.01
CA LYS A 189 1.56 -13.80 8.55
C LYS A 189 0.22 -14.21 7.94
N ASN A 190 -0.85 -13.98 8.65
CA ASN A 190 -2.22 -14.26 8.27
C ASN A 190 -3.14 -13.22 8.90
N TYR A 191 -4.26 -12.93 8.25
CA TYR A 191 -5.27 -12.01 8.75
C TYR A 191 -6.59 -12.74 8.95
N VAL A 192 -7.12 -12.62 10.14
CA VAL A 192 -8.47 -13.08 10.50
C VAL A 192 -9.30 -11.84 10.75
N ALA A 193 -10.27 -11.62 9.87
CA ALA A 193 -11.13 -10.46 9.95
C ALA A 193 -12.11 -10.55 11.14
N GLY A 194 -12.45 -9.39 11.70
CA GLY A 194 -13.59 -9.25 12.61
C GLY A 194 -14.89 -8.96 11.85
N ASP A 195 -16.01 -8.98 12.57
CA ASP A 195 -17.35 -8.69 12.05
C ASP A 195 -17.68 -7.19 12.02
N THR A 196 -16.65 -6.33 12.09
CA THR A 196 -16.82 -4.87 12.05
C THR A 196 -17.40 -4.46 10.70
N VAL A 197 -18.48 -3.69 10.72
CA VAL A 197 -19.09 -3.11 9.52
C VAL A 197 -18.19 -2.00 9.00
N ILE A 198 -17.96 -2.01 7.70
CA ILE A 198 -17.14 -1.02 6.99
C ILE A 198 -18.05 0.14 6.59
N GLU A 199 -17.68 1.36 6.94
CA GLU A 199 -18.43 2.57 6.58
C GLU A 199 -17.99 3.11 5.20
N HIS A 200 -16.68 3.12 4.93
CA HIS A 200 -16.08 3.62 3.67
C HIS A 200 -15.55 2.45 2.83
N VAL A 201 -16.47 1.61 2.35
CA VAL A 201 -16.15 0.31 1.72
C VAL A 201 -15.22 0.47 0.51
N ASP A 202 -15.57 1.36 -0.41
CA ASP A 202 -14.83 1.52 -1.66
C ASP A 202 -13.39 1.96 -1.38
N GLU A 203 -13.22 2.96 -0.51
CA GLU A 203 -11.93 3.54 -0.17
C GLU A 203 -11.04 2.59 0.63
N LEU A 204 -11.63 1.88 1.59
CA LEU A 204 -10.88 0.87 2.36
C LEU A 204 -10.40 -0.27 1.45
N LEU A 205 -11.26 -0.81 0.59
CA LEU A 205 -10.88 -1.91 -0.30
C LEU A 205 -9.86 -1.49 -1.36
N MET A 206 -9.97 -0.27 -1.88
CA MET A 206 -8.95 0.29 -2.75
C MET A 206 -7.60 0.42 -2.03
N LEU A 207 -7.61 0.90 -0.79
CA LEU A 207 -6.41 1.00 0.03
C LEU A 207 -5.81 -0.37 0.31
N MET A 208 -6.62 -1.36 0.69
CA MET A 208 -6.17 -2.75 0.88
C MET A 208 -5.54 -3.32 -0.39
N SER A 209 -6.18 -3.11 -1.56
CA SER A 209 -5.64 -3.51 -2.86
C SER A 209 -4.26 -2.90 -3.12
N ALA A 210 -4.13 -1.59 -2.90
CA ALA A 210 -2.89 -0.86 -3.12
C ALA A 210 -1.75 -1.33 -2.20
N MET A 211 -2.05 -1.62 -0.92
CA MET A 211 -1.05 -2.01 0.08
C MET A 211 -0.59 -3.45 -0.07
N THR A 212 -1.52 -4.36 -0.39
CA THR A 212 -1.22 -5.79 -0.53
C THR A 212 -0.73 -6.15 -1.94
N ASN A 213 -0.96 -5.28 -2.92
CA ASN A 213 -0.82 -5.53 -4.34
C ASN A 213 -1.74 -6.67 -4.81
N ASP A 214 -2.90 -6.81 -4.15
CA ASP A 214 -3.92 -7.80 -4.45
C ASP A 214 -5.17 -7.12 -5.00
N TYR A 215 -5.29 -7.11 -6.32
CA TYR A 215 -6.40 -6.48 -7.04
C TYR A 215 -7.77 -7.14 -6.81
N ARG A 216 -7.81 -8.30 -6.14
CA ARG A 216 -9.08 -8.95 -5.80
C ARG A 216 -9.91 -8.10 -4.84
N PHE A 217 -9.27 -7.31 -3.97
CA PHE A 217 -9.97 -6.34 -3.13
C PHE A 217 -10.73 -5.32 -3.96
N GLU A 218 -10.07 -4.71 -4.95
CA GLU A 218 -10.69 -3.74 -5.86
C GLU A 218 -11.81 -4.36 -6.70
N GLU A 219 -11.59 -5.59 -7.22
CA GLU A 219 -12.61 -6.33 -7.96
C GLU A 219 -13.86 -6.63 -7.11
N THR A 220 -13.71 -6.79 -5.78
CA THR A 220 -14.81 -7.06 -4.85
C THR A 220 -15.71 -5.84 -4.63
N ILE A 221 -15.21 -4.61 -4.82
CA ILE A 221 -15.99 -3.38 -4.65
C ILE A 221 -17.31 -3.46 -5.43
N ASN A 222 -17.27 -3.89 -6.69
CA ASN A 222 -18.46 -3.95 -7.54
C ASN A 222 -19.50 -4.98 -7.05
N GLU A 223 -19.09 -6.00 -6.29
CA GLU A 223 -19.97 -7.04 -5.77
C GLU A 223 -20.66 -6.65 -4.45
N VAL A 224 -20.01 -5.78 -3.69
CA VAL A 224 -20.54 -5.31 -2.41
C VAL A 224 -21.22 -3.94 -2.52
N LYS A 225 -21.06 -3.28 -3.65
CA LYS A 225 -21.64 -1.95 -3.89
C LYS A 225 -23.15 -1.95 -3.73
N GLY A 226 -23.64 -1.05 -2.88
CA GLY A 226 -25.07 -0.91 -2.59
C GLY A 226 -25.62 -1.92 -1.58
N LYS A 227 -24.76 -2.75 -0.97
CA LYS A 227 -25.16 -3.57 0.18
C LYS A 227 -25.09 -2.75 1.46
N GLU A 228 -26.04 -2.99 2.34
CA GLU A 228 -25.99 -2.51 3.71
C GLU A 228 -25.13 -3.48 4.55
N HIS A 229 -24.32 -2.94 5.47
CA HIS A 229 -23.53 -3.72 6.45
C HIS A 229 -22.49 -4.68 5.86
N VAL A 230 -21.65 -4.18 4.95
CA VAL A 230 -20.49 -4.95 4.45
C VAL A 230 -19.45 -5.11 5.57
N THR A 231 -18.99 -6.35 5.80
CA THR A 231 -17.93 -6.64 6.78
C THR A 231 -16.67 -7.11 6.09
N MET A 232 -15.54 -7.03 6.80
CA MET A 232 -14.27 -7.52 6.27
C MET A 232 -14.25 -9.05 6.12
N CYS A 233 -14.99 -9.80 6.93
CA CYS A 233 -15.20 -11.25 6.74
C CYS A 233 -15.82 -11.53 5.38
N GLU A 234 -16.93 -10.85 5.04
CA GLU A 234 -17.61 -11.04 3.75
C GLU A 234 -16.69 -10.68 2.57
N VAL A 235 -15.89 -9.64 2.72
CA VAL A 235 -14.90 -9.24 1.70
C VAL A 235 -13.85 -10.31 1.50
N LEU A 236 -13.28 -10.86 2.58
CA LEU A 236 -12.26 -11.90 2.50
C LEU A 236 -12.77 -13.19 1.88
N ASP A 237 -13.98 -13.62 2.24
CA ASP A 237 -14.61 -14.80 1.64
C ASP A 237 -14.68 -14.67 0.12
N ARG A 238 -15.01 -13.48 -0.38
CA ARG A 238 -15.07 -13.20 -1.83
C ARG A 238 -13.69 -13.17 -2.47
N VAL A 239 -12.72 -12.54 -1.80
CA VAL A 239 -11.31 -12.50 -2.25
C VAL A 239 -10.73 -13.92 -2.34
N GLU A 240 -11.02 -14.78 -1.37
CA GLU A 240 -10.60 -16.17 -1.35
C GLU A 240 -11.28 -16.99 -2.47
N ALA A 241 -12.60 -16.88 -2.61
CA ALA A 241 -13.35 -17.55 -3.67
C ALA A 241 -12.81 -17.21 -5.07
N ARG A 242 -12.53 -15.93 -5.33
CA ARG A 242 -11.89 -15.48 -6.58
C ARG A 242 -10.48 -16.04 -6.75
N GLY A 243 -9.71 -16.11 -5.67
CA GLY A 243 -8.38 -16.71 -5.69
C GLY A 243 -8.42 -18.17 -6.11
N MET A 244 -9.37 -18.92 -5.55
CA MET A 244 -9.60 -20.33 -5.88
C MET A 244 -10.04 -20.49 -7.35
N GLU A 245 -11.00 -19.69 -7.82
CA GLU A 245 -11.48 -19.72 -9.21
C GLU A 245 -10.34 -19.46 -10.21
N LYS A 246 -9.58 -18.38 -9.99
CA LYS A 246 -8.41 -18.04 -10.83
C LYS A 246 -7.35 -19.15 -10.81
N GLY A 247 -7.12 -19.77 -9.64
CA GLY A 247 -6.19 -20.89 -9.48
C GLY A 247 -6.63 -22.13 -10.26
N ILE A 248 -7.90 -22.49 -10.18
CA ILE A 248 -8.49 -23.62 -10.92
C ILE A 248 -8.42 -23.37 -12.44
N ALA A 249 -8.80 -22.17 -12.89
CA ALA A 249 -8.75 -21.82 -14.31
C ALA A 249 -7.33 -21.90 -14.88
N LYS A 250 -6.35 -21.36 -14.16
CA LYS A 250 -4.93 -21.41 -14.55
C LYS A 250 -4.39 -22.84 -14.57
N GLY A 251 -4.67 -23.62 -13.53
CA GLY A 251 -4.26 -25.03 -13.46
C GLY A 251 -4.85 -25.87 -14.58
N ARG A 252 -6.13 -25.62 -14.93
CA ARG A 252 -6.78 -26.27 -16.08
C ARG A 252 -6.11 -25.89 -17.41
N GLU A 253 -5.81 -24.61 -17.62
CA GLU A 253 -5.14 -24.14 -18.85
C GLU A 253 -3.74 -24.77 -18.99
N GLU A 254 -2.96 -24.77 -17.92
CA GLU A 254 -1.62 -25.38 -17.89
C GLU A 254 -1.69 -26.87 -18.14
N GLY A 255 -2.62 -27.57 -17.47
CA GLY A 255 -2.85 -29.00 -17.66
C GLY A 255 -3.25 -29.37 -19.10
N ILE A 256 -4.10 -28.57 -19.72
CA ILE A 256 -4.48 -28.76 -21.14
C ILE A 256 -3.26 -28.58 -22.06
N LYS A 257 -2.47 -27.50 -21.86
CA LYS A 257 -1.25 -27.26 -22.65
C LYS A 257 -0.23 -28.40 -22.52
N GLU A 258 0.00 -28.87 -21.31
CA GLU A 258 0.89 -30.00 -21.08
C GLU A 258 0.37 -31.29 -21.70
N GLY A 259 -0.94 -31.56 -21.53
CA GLY A 259 -1.60 -32.73 -22.10
C GLY A 259 -1.51 -32.76 -23.63
N ILE A 260 -1.78 -31.62 -24.29
CA ILE A 260 -1.65 -31.51 -25.76
C ILE A 260 -0.18 -31.74 -26.18
N LYS A 261 0.78 -31.12 -25.51
CA LYS A 261 2.21 -31.28 -25.81
C LYS A 261 2.66 -32.75 -25.69
N LYS A 262 2.22 -33.41 -24.63
CA LYS A 262 2.50 -34.81 -24.37
C LYS A 262 1.84 -35.73 -25.41
N GLY A 263 0.55 -35.49 -25.71
CA GLY A 263 -0.22 -36.25 -26.72
C GLY A 263 0.38 -36.12 -28.11
N ILE A 264 0.79 -34.90 -28.53
CA ILE A 264 1.48 -34.71 -29.82
C ILE A 264 2.79 -35.51 -29.87
N LYS A 265 3.58 -35.44 -28.80
CA LYS A 265 4.86 -36.17 -28.72
C LYS A 265 4.65 -37.69 -28.79
N GLU A 266 3.72 -38.22 -28.01
CA GLU A 266 3.40 -39.66 -27.99
C GLU A 266 2.81 -40.12 -29.34
N GLY A 267 1.88 -39.35 -29.90
CA GLY A 267 1.31 -39.62 -31.21
C GLY A 267 2.36 -39.62 -32.34
N THR A 268 3.28 -38.64 -32.31
CA THR A 268 4.40 -38.58 -33.27
C THR A 268 5.28 -39.83 -33.15
N VAL A 269 5.62 -40.24 -31.93
CA VAL A 269 6.43 -41.44 -31.70
C VAL A 269 5.70 -42.69 -32.22
N GLN A 270 4.40 -42.80 -31.95
CA GLN A 270 3.59 -43.97 -32.44
C GLN A 270 3.55 -44.06 -33.96
N VAL A 271 3.34 -42.91 -34.65
CA VAL A 271 3.39 -42.87 -36.14
C VAL A 271 4.77 -43.27 -36.67
N LEU A 272 5.83 -42.76 -36.05
CA LEU A 272 7.19 -43.13 -36.46
C LEU A 272 7.52 -44.61 -36.23
N ILE A 273 7.01 -45.19 -35.15
CA ILE A 273 7.12 -46.65 -34.88
C ILE A 273 6.41 -47.44 -35.99
N SER A 274 5.20 -47.03 -36.40
CA SER A 274 4.50 -47.70 -37.49
C SER A 274 5.30 -47.66 -38.80
N LEU A 275 5.82 -46.48 -39.16
CA LEU A 275 6.62 -46.32 -40.37
C LEU A 275 7.92 -47.15 -40.36
N VAL A 276 8.53 -47.36 -39.20
CA VAL A 276 9.69 -48.26 -39.06
C VAL A 276 9.27 -49.73 -39.22
N LYS A 277 8.14 -50.14 -38.62
CA LYS A 277 7.63 -51.52 -38.76
C LYS A 277 7.23 -51.86 -40.19
N ASP A 278 6.72 -50.88 -40.92
CA ASP A 278 6.36 -51.01 -42.34
C ASP A 278 7.56 -50.92 -43.29
N GLY A 279 8.78 -50.76 -42.73
CA GLY A 279 10.03 -50.70 -43.54
C GLY A 279 10.21 -49.41 -44.34
N ILE A 280 9.41 -48.37 -44.02
CA ILE A 280 9.41 -47.07 -44.75
C ILE A 280 10.51 -46.14 -44.21
N LEU A 281 10.82 -46.23 -42.90
CA LEU A 281 11.85 -45.42 -42.23
C LEU A 281 12.86 -46.32 -41.52
N SER A 282 14.11 -45.88 -41.51
CA SER A 282 15.15 -46.47 -40.62
C SER A 282 14.90 -46.05 -39.16
N ILE A 283 15.37 -46.85 -38.20
CA ILE A 283 15.29 -46.52 -36.77
C ILE A 283 16.02 -45.24 -36.46
N SER A 284 17.17 -45.00 -37.12
CA SER A 284 17.98 -43.78 -36.98
C SER A 284 17.18 -42.51 -37.40
N ASP A 285 16.53 -42.57 -38.56
CA ASP A 285 15.74 -41.45 -39.06
C ASP A 285 14.50 -41.20 -38.21
N ALA A 286 13.85 -42.27 -37.73
CA ALA A 286 12.71 -42.13 -36.84
C ALA A 286 13.07 -41.49 -35.50
N ALA A 287 14.17 -41.95 -34.86
CA ALA A 287 14.70 -41.38 -33.61
C ALA A 287 15.04 -39.87 -33.78
N ARG A 288 15.72 -39.52 -34.85
CA ARG A 288 16.05 -38.11 -35.17
C ARG A 288 14.77 -37.28 -35.32
N ARG A 289 13.74 -37.76 -36.01
CA ARG A 289 12.46 -37.05 -36.17
C ARG A 289 11.66 -36.96 -34.86
N ALA A 290 11.77 -37.97 -33.99
CA ALA A 290 11.18 -37.97 -32.66
C ALA A 290 11.95 -37.09 -31.66
N GLY A 291 13.12 -36.55 -32.04
CA GLY A 291 13.98 -35.74 -31.16
C GLY A 291 14.56 -36.50 -29.97
N MET A 292 14.88 -37.82 -30.18
CA MET A 292 15.46 -38.66 -29.14
C MET A 292 16.60 -39.51 -29.68
N SER A 293 17.36 -40.17 -28.79
CA SER A 293 18.41 -41.08 -29.18
C SER A 293 17.83 -42.38 -29.79
N GLU A 294 18.62 -43.04 -30.68
CA GLU A 294 18.21 -44.36 -31.25
C GLU A 294 17.94 -45.39 -30.17
N GLU A 295 18.74 -45.41 -29.12
CA GLU A 295 18.60 -46.35 -27.99
C GLU A 295 17.24 -46.12 -27.27
N SER A 296 16.91 -44.86 -27.01
CA SER A 296 15.59 -44.48 -26.45
C SER A 296 14.42 -44.89 -27.37
N PHE A 297 14.57 -44.65 -28.68
CA PHE A 297 13.51 -44.99 -29.64
C PHE A 297 13.31 -46.51 -29.78
N ARG A 298 14.41 -47.30 -29.74
CA ARG A 298 14.34 -48.79 -29.73
C ARG A 298 13.54 -49.31 -28.54
N GLY A 299 13.59 -48.61 -27.39
CA GLY A 299 12.77 -48.99 -26.22
C GLY A 299 11.26 -48.93 -26.47
N TYR A 300 10.79 -48.12 -27.42
CA TYR A 300 9.36 -48.01 -27.80
C TYR A 300 8.93 -49.03 -28.85
N ILE A 301 9.85 -49.67 -29.56
CA ILE A 301 9.51 -50.66 -30.62
C ILE A 301 9.30 -52.05 -30.05
N LYS A 302 9.75 -52.29 -28.82
CA LYS A 302 9.47 -53.52 -28.11
C LYS A 302 8.01 -53.58 -27.71
#